data_4eefac3d62694223fa6f2c493bf4fcae
#
_entry.id   4eefac3d62694223fa6f2c493bf4fcae
#
_cell.length_a   1.000
_cell.length_b   1.000
_cell.length_c   1.000
_cell.angle_alpha   90.00
_cell.angle_beta   90.00
_cell.angle_gamma   90.00
#
_symmetry.space_group_name_H-M   'P 1'
#
loop_
_entity.id
_entity.type
_entity.pdbx_description
1 polymer ?
#
loop_
_entity_poly.entity_id
_entity_poly.type
_entity_poly.pdbx_seq_one_letter_code
_entity_poly.pdbx_strand_id
1 'polypeptide(L)'
;MNLKKNRLWRFLYKLHRYIGLSSAIVLLMLAVTGIALNHTDDLKLDSKMITSEAILDWYAIKSPENIKSFATKNHWISQINQQLYFDHSLLLKHETHLLGAIETDDFIVAALNNSLILLSLQGELIEQTPLNTIEKIGLTNQQNIVIKSSKNISVSDDGLLSWHPHNGEQVYWSKITQAPESITYNLKNKFRSSILPLERVLLDLHSGRFFGTAGVIIVDISGVFLIILALSGCAIWLKHKFRTLKRR
;
A
#
# COMPACT_ATOMS: atom_id res chain seq x y z
N MET A 1 -47.97 10.25 -43.96
CA MET A 1 -46.67 9.63 -43.53
C MET A 1 -45.83 10.50 -42.57
N ASN A 2 -46.29 11.68 -42.13
CA ASN A 2 -45.50 12.61 -41.31
C ASN A 2 -45.72 12.48 -39.76
N LEU A 3 -46.86 11.96 -39.31
CA LEU A 3 -47.19 11.92 -37.88
C LEU A 3 -46.34 10.92 -37.06
N LYS A 4 -46.09 9.73 -37.61
CA LYS A 4 -45.23 8.71 -36.95
C LYS A 4 -43.78 9.18 -36.82
N LYS A 5 -43.24 9.86 -37.83
CA LYS A 5 -41.87 10.42 -37.85
C LYS A 5 -41.70 11.53 -36.79
N ASN A 6 -42.70 12.39 -36.61
CA ASN A 6 -42.66 13.44 -35.60
C ASN A 6 -42.81 12.91 -34.17
N ARG A 7 -43.50 11.77 -33.98
CA ARG A 7 -43.65 11.10 -32.69
C ARG A 7 -42.31 10.45 -32.25
N LEU A 8 -41.60 9.78 -33.17
CA LEU A 8 -40.29 9.18 -32.92
C LEU A 8 -39.27 10.24 -32.46
N TRP A 9 -39.21 11.38 -33.18
CA TRP A 9 -38.25 12.43 -32.81
C TRP A 9 -38.56 13.09 -31.46
N ARG A 10 -39.83 13.29 -31.13
CA ARG A 10 -40.23 13.79 -29.80
C ARG A 10 -39.83 12.81 -28.71
N PHE A 11 -39.96 11.52 -28.95
CA PHE A 11 -39.49 10.46 -28.03
C PHE A 11 -37.97 10.51 -27.84
N LEU A 12 -37.19 10.57 -28.92
CA LEU A 12 -35.72 10.66 -28.85
C LEU A 12 -35.24 11.89 -28.07
N TYR A 13 -35.85 13.05 -28.25
CA TYR A 13 -35.50 14.26 -27.47
C TYR A 13 -35.81 14.10 -25.99
N LYS A 14 -36.95 13.50 -25.65
CA LYS A 14 -37.28 13.22 -24.24
C LYS A 14 -36.34 12.21 -23.64
N LEU A 15 -36.11 11.11 -24.33
CA LEU A 15 -35.19 10.03 -23.88
C LEU A 15 -33.80 10.59 -23.62
N HIS A 16 -33.21 11.30 -24.59
CA HIS A 16 -31.90 11.92 -24.46
C HIS A 16 -31.82 12.84 -23.22
N ARG A 17 -32.84 13.69 -23.01
CA ARG A 17 -32.86 14.65 -21.91
C ARG A 17 -32.94 13.94 -20.55
N TYR A 18 -33.85 12.94 -20.40
CA TYR A 18 -34.02 12.26 -19.10
C TYR A 18 -32.86 11.35 -18.78
N ILE A 19 -32.34 10.56 -19.73
CA ILE A 19 -31.13 9.76 -19.55
C ILE A 19 -29.94 10.65 -19.23
N GLY A 20 -29.76 11.76 -19.97
CA GLY A 20 -28.66 12.69 -19.72
C GLY A 20 -28.68 13.27 -18.32
N LEU A 21 -29.86 13.70 -17.84
CA LEU A 21 -29.98 14.25 -16.49
C LEU A 21 -29.76 13.18 -15.39
N SER A 22 -30.36 11.99 -15.56
CA SER A 22 -30.24 10.93 -14.55
C SER A 22 -28.84 10.36 -14.45
N SER A 23 -28.09 10.29 -15.55
CA SER A 23 -26.73 9.74 -15.56
C SER A 23 -25.63 10.79 -15.33
N ALA A 24 -25.97 12.09 -15.34
CA ALA A 24 -24.98 13.19 -15.34
C ALA A 24 -23.98 13.10 -14.17
N ILE A 25 -24.44 12.80 -12.94
CA ILE A 25 -23.60 12.73 -11.75
C ILE A 25 -22.60 11.56 -11.87
N VAL A 26 -23.08 10.38 -12.28
CA VAL A 26 -22.23 9.19 -12.45
C VAL A 26 -21.20 9.41 -13.56
N LEU A 27 -21.63 9.97 -14.70
CA LEU A 27 -20.73 10.26 -15.81
C LEU A 27 -19.66 11.32 -15.45
N LEU A 28 -20.03 12.33 -14.66
CA LEU A 28 -19.07 13.30 -14.14
C LEU A 28 -18.03 12.64 -13.22
N MET A 29 -18.49 11.78 -12.30
CA MET A 29 -17.60 11.01 -11.44
C MET A 29 -16.64 10.13 -12.26
N LEU A 30 -17.17 9.42 -13.27
CA LEU A 30 -16.35 8.58 -14.16
C LEU A 30 -15.34 9.42 -14.95
N ALA A 31 -15.74 10.61 -15.45
CA ALA A 31 -14.82 11.48 -16.16
C ALA A 31 -13.69 11.99 -15.27
N VAL A 32 -14.00 12.47 -14.06
CA VAL A 32 -13.00 12.99 -13.11
C VAL A 32 -12.05 11.87 -12.68
N THR A 33 -12.57 10.71 -12.27
CA THR A 33 -11.74 9.58 -11.85
C THR A 33 -10.93 9.01 -13.01
N GLY A 34 -11.48 8.94 -14.22
CA GLY A 34 -10.76 8.49 -15.41
C GLY A 34 -9.61 9.42 -15.81
N ILE A 35 -9.81 10.74 -15.73
CA ILE A 35 -8.74 11.72 -15.96
C ILE A 35 -7.64 11.55 -14.89
N ALA A 36 -8.01 11.43 -13.61
CA ALA A 36 -7.04 11.23 -12.55
C ALA A 36 -6.21 9.95 -12.75
N LEU A 37 -6.86 8.84 -13.11
CA LEU A 37 -6.21 7.56 -13.38
C LEU A 37 -5.32 7.61 -14.63
N ASN A 38 -5.65 8.40 -15.64
CA ASN A 38 -4.80 8.58 -16.81
C ASN A 38 -3.50 9.37 -16.49
N HIS A 39 -3.45 10.04 -15.34
CA HIS A 39 -2.32 10.80 -14.83
C HIS A 39 -1.77 10.21 -13.51
N THR A 40 -1.82 8.89 -13.34
CA THR A 40 -1.40 8.20 -12.12
C THR A 40 0.03 8.56 -11.72
N ASP A 41 0.97 8.53 -12.65
CA ASP A 41 2.39 8.83 -12.40
C ASP A 41 2.60 10.31 -12.04
N ASP A 42 2.00 11.23 -12.79
CA ASP A 42 2.12 12.68 -12.54
C ASP A 42 1.55 13.07 -11.17
N LEU A 43 0.43 12.45 -10.79
CA LEU A 43 -0.26 12.69 -9.53
C LEU A 43 0.29 11.83 -8.39
N LYS A 44 1.18 10.87 -8.68
CA LYS A 44 1.76 9.90 -7.73
C LYS A 44 0.67 9.13 -6.97
N LEU A 45 -0.38 8.68 -7.67
CA LEU A 45 -1.53 8.03 -7.05
C LEU A 45 -1.20 6.65 -6.50
N ASP A 46 -0.24 5.97 -7.11
CA ASP A 46 0.30 4.66 -6.74
C ASP A 46 1.12 4.69 -5.44
N SER A 47 1.81 5.80 -5.19
CA SER A 47 2.68 5.99 -4.03
C SER A 47 2.01 6.77 -2.89
N LYS A 48 0.92 7.49 -3.15
CA LYS A 48 0.10 8.12 -2.11
C LYS A 48 -0.77 7.09 -1.40
N MET A 49 -0.47 6.85 -0.13
CA MET A 49 -1.19 5.87 0.68
C MET A 49 -2.37 6.48 1.42
N ILE A 50 -3.45 5.71 1.57
CA ILE A 50 -4.63 6.08 2.35
C ILE A 50 -4.32 5.93 3.84
N THR A 51 -4.54 7.01 4.59
CA THR A 51 -4.35 7.04 6.06
C THR A 51 -5.68 7.10 6.83
N SER A 52 -6.80 7.31 6.15
CA SER A 52 -8.13 7.38 6.78
C SER A 52 -8.55 6.01 7.31
N GLU A 53 -8.72 5.89 8.62
CA GLU A 53 -9.17 4.66 9.28
C GLU A 53 -10.51 4.17 8.73
N ALA A 54 -11.46 5.08 8.48
CA ALA A 54 -12.77 4.73 7.93
C ALA A 54 -12.68 4.07 6.55
N ILE A 55 -11.77 4.54 5.68
CA ILE A 55 -11.55 3.94 4.36
C ILE A 55 -10.81 2.60 4.50
N LEU A 56 -9.82 2.51 5.37
CA LEU A 56 -9.10 1.26 5.63
C LEU A 56 -10.03 0.18 6.18
N ASP A 57 -10.96 0.55 7.08
CA ASP A 57 -11.97 -0.35 7.61
C ASP A 57 -12.99 -0.77 6.55
N TRP A 58 -13.40 0.16 5.66
CA TRP A 58 -14.25 -0.15 4.51
C TRP A 58 -13.63 -1.22 3.59
N TYR A 59 -12.31 -1.17 3.42
CA TYR A 59 -11.55 -2.17 2.66
C TYR A 59 -11.19 -3.42 3.48
N ALA A 60 -11.71 -3.55 4.71
CA ALA A 60 -11.43 -4.65 5.64
C ALA A 60 -9.92 -4.86 5.90
N ILE A 61 -9.13 -3.77 5.85
CA ILE A 61 -7.70 -3.81 6.17
C ILE A 61 -7.56 -3.80 7.69
N LYS A 62 -7.37 -5.00 8.25
CA LYS A 62 -7.26 -5.21 9.69
C LYS A 62 -5.89 -4.81 10.23
N SER A 63 -5.87 -4.46 11.52
CA SER A 63 -4.61 -4.33 12.26
C SER A 63 -3.88 -5.66 12.35
N PRO A 64 -2.55 -5.69 12.22
CA PRO A 64 -1.77 -6.92 12.37
C PRO A 64 -1.87 -7.43 13.80
N GLU A 65 -2.07 -8.74 13.94
CA GLU A 65 -2.12 -9.42 15.25
C GLU A 65 -0.73 -9.80 15.74
N ASN A 66 0.13 -10.25 14.82
CA ASN A 66 1.46 -10.74 15.14
C ASN A 66 2.52 -9.68 14.84
N ILE A 67 2.99 -9.03 15.89
CA ILE A 67 4.13 -8.10 15.85
C ILE A 67 5.26 -8.75 16.61
N LYS A 68 6.39 -8.97 15.94
CA LYS A 68 7.60 -9.51 16.56
C LYS A 68 8.55 -8.37 16.80
N SER A 69 8.79 -8.02 18.07
CA SER A 69 9.62 -6.87 18.44
C SER A 69 10.80 -7.29 19.31
N PHE A 70 11.92 -6.62 19.11
CA PHE A 70 13.14 -6.75 19.89
C PHE A 70 13.53 -5.38 20.41
N ALA A 71 13.70 -5.27 21.73
CA ALA A 71 14.22 -4.07 22.36
C ALA A 71 15.74 -4.04 22.20
N THR A 72 16.26 -2.89 21.82
CA THR A 72 17.68 -2.55 21.92
C THR A 72 17.90 -1.61 23.13
N LYS A 73 19.02 -0.90 23.25
CA LYS A 73 19.25 0.03 24.38
C LYS A 73 18.21 1.15 24.37
N ASN A 74 17.96 1.78 23.20
CA ASN A 74 17.14 2.98 23.07
C ASN A 74 16.01 2.84 22.05
N HIS A 75 16.03 1.79 21.21
CA HIS A 75 15.17 1.63 20.05
C HIS A 75 14.47 0.28 20.02
N TRP A 76 13.52 0.15 19.10
CA TRP A 76 12.78 -1.08 18.84
C TRP A 76 12.93 -1.48 17.38
N ILE A 77 13.36 -2.71 17.16
CA ILE A 77 13.32 -3.33 15.84
C ILE A 77 12.16 -4.30 15.81
N SER A 78 11.23 -4.06 14.90
CA SER A 78 9.98 -4.84 14.83
C SER A 78 9.72 -5.39 13.44
N GLN A 79 9.11 -6.56 13.38
CA GLN A 79 8.67 -7.18 12.13
C GLN A 79 7.16 -7.39 12.15
N ILE A 80 6.51 -6.98 11.06
CA ILE A 80 5.11 -7.24 10.75
C ILE A 80 5.07 -7.87 9.35
N ASN A 81 4.71 -9.13 9.25
CA ASN A 81 4.76 -9.89 8.00
C ASN A 81 6.16 -9.77 7.34
N GLN A 82 6.23 -9.22 6.13
CA GLN A 82 7.46 -8.99 5.38
C GLN A 82 8.03 -7.56 5.55
N GLN A 83 7.54 -6.79 6.51
CA GLN A 83 7.98 -5.41 6.74
C GLN A 83 8.78 -5.32 8.03
N LEU A 84 9.98 -4.75 7.95
CA LEU A 84 10.85 -4.48 9.07
C LEU A 84 10.79 -2.99 9.42
N TYR A 85 10.71 -2.70 10.72
CA TYR A 85 10.54 -1.35 11.24
C TYR A 85 11.62 -1.03 12.26
N PHE A 86 12.09 0.21 12.23
CA PHE A 86 12.86 0.87 13.26
C PHE A 86 11.90 1.80 14.02
N ASP A 87 11.68 1.56 15.29
CA ASP A 87 10.62 2.17 16.08
C ASP A 87 9.25 2.10 15.38
N HIS A 88 8.84 3.14 14.67
CA HIS A 88 7.61 3.19 13.88
C HIS A 88 7.85 3.48 12.39
N SER A 89 9.13 3.61 11.98
CA SER A 89 9.49 3.90 10.58
C SER A 89 9.77 2.61 9.82
N LEU A 90 9.20 2.49 8.62
CA LEU A 90 9.47 1.34 7.75
C LEU A 90 10.92 1.41 7.28
N LEU A 91 11.72 0.39 7.60
CA LEU A 91 13.09 0.24 7.12
C LEU A 91 13.13 -0.36 5.72
N LEU A 92 12.60 -1.57 5.59
CA LEU A 92 12.62 -2.33 4.35
C LEU A 92 11.56 -3.43 4.35
N LYS A 93 11.29 -3.98 3.16
CA LYS A 93 10.51 -5.20 3.00
C LYS A 93 11.47 -6.35 2.78
N HIS A 94 11.31 -7.43 3.53
CA HIS A 94 12.17 -8.60 3.46
C HIS A 94 11.38 -9.89 3.67
N GLU A 95 11.70 -10.94 2.91
CA GLU A 95 10.97 -12.21 2.97
C GLU A 95 11.35 -13.10 4.15
N THR A 96 12.47 -12.81 4.84
CA THR A 96 12.96 -13.63 5.94
C THR A 96 12.54 -13.09 7.30
N HIS A 97 12.69 -13.95 8.33
CA HIS A 97 12.25 -13.63 9.68
C HIS A 97 13.31 -12.88 10.47
N LEU A 98 12.87 -11.87 11.22
CA LEU A 98 13.68 -11.20 12.24
C LEU A 98 13.89 -12.15 13.42
N LEU A 99 15.16 -12.38 13.79
CA LEU A 99 15.57 -13.29 14.85
C LEU A 99 16.07 -12.59 16.09
N GLY A 100 16.49 -11.33 15.96
CA GLY A 100 17.00 -10.53 17.06
C GLY A 100 17.48 -9.18 16.60
N ALA A 101 17.67 -8.28 17.56
CA ALA A 101 18.33 -7.00 17.33
C ALA A 101 19.20 -6.66 18.54
N ILE A 102 20.31 -6.02 18.31
CA ILE A 102 21.24 -5.52 19.32
C ILE A 102 21.67 -4.10 18.98
N GLU A 103 22.10 -3.36 19.97
CA GLU A 103 22.63 -2.00 19.83
C GLU A 103 23.97 -1.93 20.55
N THR A 104 25.00 -1.54 19.80
CA THR A 104 26.32 -1.18 20.32
C THR A 104 26.37 0.33 20.56
N ASP A 105 27.51 0.87 20.92
CA ASP A 105 27.66 2.31 21.09
C ASP A 105 27.67 3.09 19.77
N ASP A 106 27.96 2.40 18.63
CA ASP A 106 28.15 3.02 17.33
C ASP A 106 27.02 2.73 16.33
N PHE A 107 26.36 1.56 16.44
CA PHE A 107 25.38 1.09 15.47
C PHE A 107 24.41 0.05 16.05
N ILE A 108 23.38 -0.25 15.28
CA ILE A 108 22.40 -1.28 15.58
C ILE A 108 22.51 -2.40 14.53
N VAL A 109 22.40 -3.65 15.00
CA VAL A 109 22.38 -4.83 14.12
C VAL A 109 21.08 -5.59 14.29
N ALA A 110 20.34 -5.77 13.19
CA ALA A 110 19.19 -6.66 13.13
C ALA A 110 19.57 -7.95 12.42
N ALA A 111 19.33 -9.08 13.08
CA ALA A 111 19.62 -10.40 12.53
C ALA A 111 18.38 -11.00 11.88
N LEU A 112 18.51 -11.35 10.60
CA LEU A 112 17.56 -12.17 9.85
C LEU A 112 18.10 -13.59 9.70
N ASN A 113 17.29 -14.52 9.21
CA ASN A 113 17.73 -15.92 9.05
C ASN A 113 19.01 -16.09 8.20
N ASN A 114 19.21 -15.23 7.21
CA ASN A 114 20.25 -15.35 6.18
C ASN A 114 21.05 -14.07 5.96
N SER A 115 20.87 -13.06 6.79
CA SER A 115 21.62 -11.80 6.67
C SER A 115 21.63 -11.01 7.98
N LEU A 116 22.62 -10.15 8.13
CA LEU A 116 22.65 -9.08 9.12
C LEU A 116 22.35 -7.77 8.42
N ILE A 117 21.56 -6.93 9.09
CA ILE A 117 21.26 -5.57 8.68
C ILE A 117 21.94 -4.65 9.65
N LEU A 118 22.88 -3.85 9.16
CA LEU A 118 23.59 -2.83 9.91
C LEU A 118 22.88 -1.49 9.74
N LEU A 119 22.53 -0.87 10.86
CA LEU A 119 21.84 0.41 10.91
C LEU A 119 22.65 1.44 11.70
N SER A 120 22.56 2.69 11.34
CA SER A 120 22.99 3.79 12.21
C SER A 120 22.12 3.84 13.48
N LEU A 121 22.54 4.58 14.50
CA LEU A 121 21.74 4.83 15.69
C LEU A 121 20.45 5.62 15.38
N GLN A 122 20.34 6.26 14.22
CA GLN A 122 19.16 6.95 13.73
C GLN A 122 18.25 6.08 12.86
N GLY A 123 18.62 4.79 12.66
CA GLY A 123 17.85 3.82 11.89
C GLY A 123 18.08 3.89 10.37
N GLU A 124 19.14 4.56 9.91
CA GLU A 124 19.50 4.54 8.49
C GLU A 124 20.21 3.23 8.14
N LEU A 125 19.82 2.61 7.02
CA LEU A 125 20.46 1.40 6.53
C LEU A 125 21.90 1.71 6.05
N ILE A 126 22.89 1.12 6.72
CA ILE A 126 24.30 1.24 6.34
C ILE A 126 24.67 0.11 5.40
N GLU A 127 24.39 -1.15 5.78
CA GLU A 127 24.80 -2.33 5.02
C GLU A 127 23.86 -3.52 5.31
N GLN A 128 23.76 -4.41 4.33
CA GLN A 128 23.14 -5.72 4.49
C GLN A 128 24.15 -6.79 4.09
N THR A 129 24.62 -7.57 5.05
CA THR A 129 25.63 -8.61 4.85
C THR A 129 24.96 -9.97 4.83
N PRO A 130 25.01 -10.73 3.72
CA PRO A 130 24.52 -12.10 3.68
C PRO A 130 25.33 -13.00 4.62
N LEU A 131 24.65 -13.84 5.40
CA LEU A 131 25.27 -14.84 6.24
C LEU A 131 24.51 -16.17 6.17
N ASN A 132 25.24 -17.26 6.35
CA ASN A 132 24.59 -18.56 6.42
C ASN A 132 23.83 -18.69 7.74
N THR A 133 22.63 -19.22 7.67
CA THR A 133 21.65 -19.53 8.72
C THR A 133 21.99 -19.02 10.13
N ILE A 134 21.41 -17.90 10.52
CA ILE A 134 21.48 -17.35 11.86
C ILE A 134 20.30 -17.88 12.67
N GLU A 135 20.52 -18.24 13.94
CA GLU A 135 19.47 -18.63 14.89
C GLU A 135 19.24 -17.55 15.94
N LYS A 136 20.31 -16.92 16.42
CA LYS A 136 20.29 -15.90 17.48
C LYS A 136 21.42 -14.90 17.29
N ILE A 137 21.20 -13.68 17.80
CA ILE A 137 22.22 -12.65 17.94
C ILE A 137 22.25 -12.16 19.39
N GLY A 138 23.41 -11.77 19.88
CA GLY A 138 23.60 -11.26 21.23
C GLY A 138 24.87 -10.44 21.36
N LEU A 139 25.13 -9.95 22.56
CA LEU A 139 26.34 -9.20 22.94
C LEU A 139 27.07 -9.88 24.10
N THR A 140 28.40 -9.78 24.13
CA THR A 140 29.20 -10.05 25.31
C THR A 140 29.20 -8.87 26.28
N ASN A 141 29.79 -9.03 27.47
CA ASN A 141 30.02 -7.90 28.39
C ASN A 141 30.88 -6.77 27.79
N GLN A 142 31.76 -7.13 26.84
CA GLN A 142 32.65 -6.21 26.16
C GLN A 142 32.00 -5.57 24.92
N GLN A 143 30.68 -5.74 24.70
CA GLN A 143 29.92 -5.26 23.56
C GLN A 143 30.30 -5.93 22.22
N ASN A 144 31.02 -7.06 22.24
CA ASN A 144 31.30 -7.83 21.05
C ASN A 144 30.05 -8.54 20.55
N ILE A 145 29.88 -8.60 19.25
CA ILE A 145 28.67 -9.16 18.63
C ILE A 145 28.82 -10.67 18.51
N VAL A 146 27.84 -11.42 18.98
CA VAL A 146 27.81 -12.86 18.91
C VAL A 146 26.62 -13.33 18.12
N ILE A 147 26.89 -14.24 17.18
CA ILE A 147 25.84 -14.95 16.44
C ILE A 147 25.91 -16.45 16.76
N LYS A 148 24.73 -17.04 16.84
CA LYS A 148 24.59 -18.49 16.90
C LYS A 148 24.02 -18.96 15.56
N SER A 149 24.71 -19.89 14.93
CA SER A 149 24.24 -20.69 13.80
C SER A 149 24.02 -22.15 14.25
N SER A 150 23.43 -22.98 13.38
CA SER A 150 23.06 -24.37 13.72
C SER A 150 24.22 -25.21 14.31
N LYS A 151 25.46 -24.89 13.98
CA LYS A 151 26.63 -25.67 14.36
C LYS A 151 27.64 -24.93 15.25
N ASN A 152 27.67 -23.60 15.17
CA ASN A 152 28.75 -22.81 15.79
C ASN A 152 28.21 -21.53 16.43
N ILE A 153 28.94 -21.10 17.47
CA ILE A 153 28.79 -19.75 18.03
C ILE A 153 30.04 -18.97 17.61
N SER A 154 29.85 -17.85 16.99
CA SER A 154 30.91 -16.96 16.47
C SER A 154 30.81 -15.58 17.07
N VAL A 155 31.92 -14.93 17.34
CA VAL A 155 32.04 -13.59 17.87
C VAL A 155 32.77 -12.68 16.87
N SER A 156 32.32 -11.45 16.77
CA SER A 156 33.00 -10.37 16.06
C SER A 156 33.30 -9.23 17.05
N ASP A 157 34.56 -8.80 17.10
CA ASP A 157 35.08 -7.71 17.92
C ASP A 157 35.55 -6.50 17.10
N ASP A 158 35.42 -6.60 15.78
CA ASP A 158 35.91 -5.61 14.79
C ASP A 158 34.80 -4.95 13.96
N GLY A 159 33.57 -4.90 14.48
CA GLY A 159 32.45 -4.25 13.78
C GLY A 159 31.87 -5.07 12.62
N LEU A 160 31.83 -6.38 12.72
CA LEU A 160 31.30 -7.35 11.73
C LEU A 160 32.25 -7.66 10.56
N LEU A 161 33.51 -7.21 10.60
CA LEU A 161 34.47 -7.44 9.53
C LEU A 161 35.00 -8.87 9.54
N SER A 162 35.23 -9.44 10.72
CA SER A 162 35.66 -10.82 10.86
C SER A 162 34.90 -11.59 11.94
N TRP A 163 34.87 -12.92 11.82
CA TRP A 163 34.17 -13.82 12.74
C TRP A 163 35.12 -14.90 13.27
N HIS A 164 35.23 -15.00 14.60
CA HIS A 164 36.03 -15.98 15.27
C HIS A 164 35.17 -16.93 16.10
N PRO A 165 35.63 -18.16 16.38
CA PRO A 165 34.95 -19.05 17.30
C PRO A 165 34.79 -18.37 18.67
N HIS A 166 33.60 -18.47 19.25
CA HIS A 166 33.34 -17.91 20.59
C HIS A 166 34.09 -18.69 21.68
N ASN A 167 34.74 -17.97 22.59
CA ASN A 167 35.63 -18.51 23.61
C ASN A 167 34.95 -18.92 24.93
N GLY A 168 33.60 -18.92 24.99
CA GLY A 168 32.82 -19.32 26.16
C GLY A 168 32.47 -18.17 27.12
N GLU A 169 32.73 -16.91 26.78
CA GLU A 169 32.24 -15.75 27.53
C GLU A 169 30.71 -15.72 27.62
N GLN A 170 30.19 -15.05 28.66
CA GLN A 170 28.76 -14.90 28.83
C GLN A 170 28.16 -14.03 27.70
N VAL A 171 27.08 -14.54 27.05
CA VAL A 171 26.39 -13.87 25.97
C VAL A 171 24.97 -13.46 26.41
N TYR A 172 24.65 -12.20 26.23
CA TYR A 172 23.29 -11.64 26.38
C TYR A 172 22.55 -11.71 25.06
N TRP A 173 21.75 -12.75 24.91
CA TRP A 173 20.98 -12.99 23.69
C TRP A 173 19.82 -12.03 23.57
N SER A 174 19.65 -11.47 22.39
CA SER A 174 18.45 -10.72 22.03
C SER A 174 17.20 -11.60 22.19
N LYS A 175 16.14 -11.06 22.78
CA LYS A 175 14.89 -11.78 23.08
C LYS A 175 13.70 -11.01 22.53
N ILE A 176 12.69 -11.75 22.10
CA ILE A 176 11.40 -11.17 21.75
C ILE A 176 10.85 -10.47 22.99
N THR A 177 10.51 -9.22 22.86
CA THR A 177 9.98 -8.38 23.94
C THR A 177 8.74 -7.65 23.44
N GLN A 178 7.73 -7.56 24.29
CA GLN A 178 6.53 -6.79 23.93
C GLN A 178 6.88 -5.30 23.92
N ALA A 179 6.72 -4.67 22.77
CA ALA A 179 6.93 -3.23 22.64
C ALA A 179 5.86 -2.43 23.42
N PRO A 180 6.19 -1.24 23.93
CA PRO A 180 5.24 -0.34 24.55
C PRO A 180 4.01 -0.10 23.68
N GLU A 181 2.88 0.21 24.32
CA GLU A 181 1.61 0.41 23.60
C GLU A 181 1.70 1.54 22.57
N SER A 182 2.43 2.61 22.88
CA SER A 182 2.67 3.73 21.95
C SER A 182 3.39 3.29 20.67
N ILE A 183 4.42 2.45 20.80
CA ILE A 183 5.17 1.88 19.65
C ILE A 183 4.26 0.93 18.87
N THR A 184 3.57 0.04 19.57
CA THR A 184 2.67 -0.94 18.96
C THR A 184 1.52 -0.28 18.19
N TYR A 185 0.91 0.77 18.75
CA TYR A 185 -0.16 1.54 18.11
C TYR A 185 0.33 2.20 16.81
N ASN A 186 1.46 2.90 16.88
CA ASN A 186 2.05 3.56 15.72
C ASN A 186 2.45 2.57 14.62
N LEU A 187 3.03 1.42 15.00
CA LEU A 187 3.36 0.33 14.07
C LEU A 187 2.12 -0.20 13.33
N LYS A 188 1.04 -0.46 14.08
CA LYS A 188 -0.22 -0.95 13.50
C LYS A 188 -0.80 0.03 12.49
N ASN A 189 -0.84 1.31 12.84
CA ASN A 189 -1.35 2.35 11.95
C ASN A 189 -0.45 2.54 10.72
N LYS A 190 0.87 2.54 10.90
CA LYS A 190 1.81 2.66 9.80
C LYS A 190 1.72 1.47 8.84
N PHE A 191 1.59 0.25 9.38
CA PHE A 191 1.38 -0.95 8.58
C PHE A 191 0.08 -0.85 7.77
N ARG A 192 -1.06 -0.56 8.41
CA ARG A 192 -2.36 -0.43 7.72
C ARG A 192 -2.31 0.61 6.60
N SER A 193 -1.73 1.78 6.88
CA SER A 193 -1.60 2.86 5.91
C SER A 193 -0.58 2.59 4.80
N SER A 194 0.18 1.50 4.84
CA SER A 194 1.10 1.09 3.77
C SER A 194 0.49 0.13 2.74
N ILE A 195 -0.79 -0.24 2.91
CA ILE A 195 -1.42 -1.33 2.12
C ILE A 195 -2.24 -0.78 0.96
N LEU A 196 -2.95 0.35 1.15
CA LEU A 196 -3.94 0.86 0.20
C LEU A 196 -3.47 2.14 -0.48
N PRO A 197 -3.02 2.08 -1.75
CA PRO A 197 -2.71 3.27 -2.52
C PRO A 197 -3.99 3.99 -2.96
N LEU A 198 -3.90 5.32 -3.15
CA LEU A 198 -5.00 6.17 -3.60
C LEU A 198 -5.49 5.76 -4.99
N GLU A 199 -4.57 5.34 -5.86
CA GLU A 199 -4.89 4.78 -7.18
C GLU A 199 -5.94 3.68 -7.10
N ARG A 200 -5.77 2.72 -6.18
CA ARG A 200 -6.72 1.61 -5.98
C ARG A 200 -8.11 2.11 -5.62
N VAL A 201 -8.21 3.09 -4.73
CA VAL A 201 -9.50 3.67 -4.34
C VAL A 201 -10.17 4.39 -5.51
N LEU A 202 -9.40 5.16 -6.30
CA LEU A 202 -9.92 5.81 -7.51
C LEU A 202 -10.36 4.81 -8.57
N LEU A 203 -9.60 3.72 -8.75
CA LEU A 203 -9.97 2.64 -9.67
C LEU A 203 -11.27 1.95 -9.25
N ASP A 204 -11.43 1.68 -7.95
CA ASP A 204 -12.64 1.05 -7.41
C ASP A 204 -13.85 2.01 -7.46
N LEU A 205 -13.64 3.32 -7.30
CA LEU A 205 -14.68 4.34 -7.55
C LEU A 205 -15.06 4.37 -9.04
N HIS A 206 -14.07 4.41 -9.94
CA HIS A 206 -14.29 4.45 -11.38
C HIS A 206 -15.03 3.22 -11.91
N SER A 207 -14.71 2.05 -11.38
CA SER A 207 -15.39 0.79 -11.75
C SER A 207 -16.67 0.50 -10.97
N GLY A 208 -17.02 1.34 -9.99
CA GLY A 208 -18.15 1.11 -9.08
C GLY A 208 -17.90 0.10 -7.97
N ARG A 209 -16.76 -0.61 -7.96
CA ARG A 209 -16.44 -1.65 -6.97
C ARG A 209 -16.40 -1.12 -5.54
N PHE A 210 -16.08 0.16 -5.35
CA PHE A 210 -16.13 0.81 -4.05
C PHE A 210 -17.48 0.61 -3.33
N PHE A 211 -18.58 0.55 -4.09
CA PHE A 211 -19.93 0.31 -3.58
C PHE A 211 -20.40 -1.16 -3.79
N GLY A 212 -19.46 -2.07 -4.01
CA GLY A 212 -19.72 -3.48 -4.24
C GLY A 212 -20.48 -3.76 -5.54
N THR A 213 -21.20 -4.86 -5.60
CA THR A 213 -21.93 -5.31 -6.82
C THR A 213 -22.95 -4.28 -7.31
N ALA A 214 -23.64 -3.60 -6.40
CA ALA A 214 -24.62 -2.56 -6.76
C ALA A 214 -23.94 -1.39 -7.50
N GLY A 215 -22.77 -0.95 -7.04
CA GLY A 215 -22.01 0.09 -7.71
C GLY A 215 -21.57 -0.30 -9.12
N VAL A 216 -21.10 -1.54 -9.31
CA VAL A 216 -20.71 -2.05 -10.63
C VAL A 216 -21.91 -2.00 -11.60
N ILE A 217 -23.09 -2.49 -11.15
CA ILE A 217 -24.31 -2.45 -11.98
C ILE A 217 -24.69 -1.00 -12.36
N ILE A 218 -24.58 -0.05 -11.42
CA ILE A 218 -24.87 1.38 -11.71
C ILE A 218 -23.91 1.92 -12.75
N VAL A 219 -22.63 1.61 -12.67
CA VAL A 219 -21.61 2.03 -13.64
C VAL A 219 -21.88 1.41 -15.02
N ASP A 220 -22.20 0.12 -15.08
CA ASP A 220 -22.51 -0.59 -16.33
C ASP A 220 -23.75 0.01 -17.01
N ILE A 221 -24.83 0.25 -16.26
CA ILE A 221 -26.04 0.93 -16.78
C ILE A 221 -25.68 2.34 -17.28
N SER A 222 -24.86 3.08 -16.55
CA SER A 222 -24.42 4.41 -16.97
C SER A 222 -23.59 4.37 -18.24
N GLY A 223 -22.77 3.32 -18.43
CA GLY A 223 -22.06 3.07 -19.70
C GLY A 223 -23.00 2.84 -20.88
N VAL A 224 -24.06 2.03 -20.70
CA VAL A 224 -25.11 1.84 -21.70
C VAL A 224 -25.83 3.16 -21.99
N PHE A 225 -26.14 3.96 -20.98
CA PHE A 225 -26.75 5.27 -21.14
C PHE A 225 -25.86 6.23 -21.92
N LEU A 226 -24.55 6.21 -21.69
CA LEU A 226 -23.59 7.00 -22.45
C LEU A 226 -23.62 6.66 -23.95
N ILE A 227 -23.69 5.37 -24.29
CA ILE A 227 -23.81 4.91 -25.69
C ILE A 227 -25.10 5.45 -26.30
N ILE A 228 -26.24 5.31 -25.59
CA ILE A 228 -27.53 5.84 -26.07
C ILE A 228 -27.49 7.38 -26.26
N LEU A 229 -26.87 8.10 -25.31
CA LEU A 229 -26.72 9.55 -25.40
C LEU A 229 -25.87 9.95 -26.60
N ALA A 230 -24.74 9.29 -26.85
CA ALA A 230 -23.88 9.56 -27.99
C ALA A 230 -24.62 9.34 -29.31
N LEU A 231 -25.28 8.20 -29.49
CA LEU A 231 -26.03 7.87 -30.71
C LEU A 231 -27.23 8.81 -30.93
N SER A 232 -28.01 9.07 -29.87
CA SER A 232 -29.17 9.96 -29.96
C SER A 232 -28.77 11.43 -30.20
N GLY A 233 -27.68 11.88 -29.57
CA GLY A 233 -27.14 13.22 -29.79
C GLY A 233 -26.69 13.44 -31.26
N CYS A 234 -25.91 12.48 -31.79
CA CYS A 234 -25.53 12.50 -33.22
C CYS A 234 -26.74 12.53 -34.16
N ALA A 235 -27.75 11.69 -33.90
CA ALA A 235 -28.96 11.64 -34.70
C ALA A 235 -29.74 12.97 -34.66
N ILE A 236 -29.87 13.56 -33.48
CA ILE A 236 -30.54 14.87 -33.30
C ILE A 236 -29.78 15.97 -34.05
N TRP A 237 -28.45 16.01 -33.93
CA TRP A 237 -27.60 16.99 -34.61
C TRP A 237 -27.69 16.88 -36.15
N LEU A 238 -27.58 15.66 -36.70
CA LEU A 238 -27.69 15.39 -38.12
C LEU A 238 -29.05 15.86 -38.67
N LYS A 239 -30.12 15.54 -37.96
CA LYS A 239 -31.47 16.03 -38.37
C LYS A 239 -31.54 17.53 -38.41
N HIS A 240 -30.97 18.23 -37.44
CA HIS A 240 -30.97 19.69 -37.41
C HIS A 240 -30.18 20.27 -38.60
N LYS A 241 -28.97 19.72 -38.85
CA LYS A 241 -28.13 20.14 -39.99
C LYS A 241 -28.82 19.97 -41.35
N PHE A 242 -29.46 18.82 -41.61
CA PHE A 242 -30.17 18.59 -42.87
C PHE A 242 -31.42 19.45 -43.03
N ARG A 243 -32.06 19.89 -41.94
CA ARG A 243 -33.18 20.85 -42.01
C ARG A 243 -32.72 22.26 -42.36
N THR A 244 -31.59 22.70 -41.86
CA THR A 244 -31.03 24.00 -42.18
C THR A 244 -30.54 24.09 -43.63
N LEU A 245 -29.94 23.02 -44.15
CA LEU A 245 -29.51 22.93 -45.56
C LEU A 245 -30.68 22.93 -46.55
N LYS A 246 -31.83 22.36 -46.18
CA LYS A 246 -33.06 22.41 -47.04
C LYS A 246 -33.79 23.74 -47.01
N ARG A 247 -33.46 24.67 -46.15
CA ARG A 247 -34.08 26.01 -46.03
C ARG A 247 -33.23 27.10 -46.65
N ARG A 248 -32.02 26.79 -47.09
CA ARG A 248 -31.20 27.61 -48.00
C ARG A 248 -31.42 27.17 -49.44
#